data_7b0bde4abee52dbeb66d223641c2aa3d
#
_entry.id   7b0bde4abee52dbeb66d223641c2aa3d
#
_cell.length_a   1.000
_cell.length_b   1.000
_cell.length_c   1.000
_cell.angle_alpha   90.00
_cell.angle_beta   90.00
_cell.angle_gamma   90.00
#
_symmetry.space_group_name_H-M   'P 1'
#
loop_
_entity.id
_entity.type
_entity.pdbx_description
1 polymer ?
#
loop_
_entity_poly.entity_id
_entity_poly.type
_entity_poly.pdbx_seq_one_letter_code
_entity_poly.pdbx_strand_id
1 'polypeptide(L)'
;MKNNYDVAIIGAGPAGVTAAIYAKRAELNCCIIEKEMPGGQINKTSTIENYPGFIEISGPDFASKLMEQMNSLNIKQIYSEVIEIENSEEEKIIKLKNGKEIKTKSIILAVGRKPKKMQNDGFNDLEGKGISFCSLCDGNLYKNEDVSIIGAGNSALEESLYLSDICSTVTIINRADDLRGDKVLIEKVKQKENIKIINNATVEKFNAEDNILESVTIKEKEKLKELKTKACFIFIGYEPDTNFLKKLEILDEKGYIIVDNQKRTPLKGIYAAGDVVKKDAFQIVTAVSDGALAAVTCIKDMKEV
;
A
#
# COMPACT_ATOMS: atom_id res chain seq x y z
N MET A 1 31.68 6.74 0.46
CA MET A 1 31.21 5.41 0.91
C MET A 1 30.95 4.60 -0.33
N LYS A 2 31.43 3.34 -0.41
CA LYS A 2 31.16 2.47 -1.58
C LYS A 2 29.66 2.13 -1.57
N ASN A 3 28.88 2.63 -2.54
CA ASN A 3 27.48 2.30 -2.72
C ASN A 3 27.30 0.94 -3.45
N ASN A 4 28.11 -0.04 -3.07
CA ASN A 4 28.11 -1.38 -3.66
C ASN A 4 27.54 -2.38 -2.66
N TYR A 5 26.48 -3.06 -3.05
CA TYR A 5 25.77 -4.05 -2.24
C TYR A 5 25.70 -5.41 -2.96
N ASP A 6 25.58 -6.48 -2.22
CA ASP A 6 25.25 -7.79 -2.79
C ASP A 6 23.78 -7.81 -3.22
N VAL A 7 22.88 -7.26 -2.37
CA VAL A 7 21.47 -7.15 -2.69
C VAL A 7 20.90 -5.80 -2.23
N ALA A 8 20.17 -5.14 -3.11
CA ALA A 8 19.37 -3.96 -2.78
C ALA A 8 17.88 -4.33 -2.77
N ILE A 9 17.19 -3.99 -1.69
CA ILE A 9 15.75 -4.20 -1.55
C ILE A 9 15.04 -2.86 -1.76
N ILE A 10 14.04 -2.81 -2.63
CA ILE A 10 13.29 -1.60 -2.93
C ILE A 10 11.90 -1.71 -2.34
N GLY A 11 11.59 -0.86 -1.36
CA GLY A 11 10.38 -0.86 -0.55
C GLY A 11 10.59 -1.47 0.83
N ALA A 12 10.21 -0.74 1.88
CA ALA A 12 10.31 -1.14 3.29
C ALA A 12 8.96 -1.50 3.92
N GLY A 13 8.04 -2.05 3.12
CA GLY A 13 6.85 -2.75 3.62
C GLY A 13 7.21 -4.14 4.19
N PRO A 14 6.23 -4.93 4.67
CA PRO A 14 6.47 -6.24 5.30
C PRO A 14 7.31 -7.20 4.43
N ALA A 15 7.08 -7.22 3.12
CA ALA A 15 7.85 -8.07 2.20
C ALA A 15 9.33 -7.66 2.12
N GLY A 16 9.59 -6.36 1.96
CA GLY A 16 10.96 -5.85 1.84
C GLY A 16 11.74 -5.96 3.14
N VAL A 17 11.10 -5.66 4.28
CA VAL A 17 11.73 -5.84 5.60
C VAL A 17 12.09 -7.30 5.83
N THR A 18 11.17 -8.22 5.53
CA THR A 18 11.44 -9.66 5.66
C THR A 18 12.61 -10.08 4.76
N ALA A 19 12.62 -9.65 3.49
CA ALA A 19 13.71 -9.94 2.59
C ALA A 19 15.06 -9.40 3.12
N ALA A 20 15.09 -8.19 3.65
CA ALA A 20 16.28 -7.60 4.22
C ALA A 20 16.80 -8.35 5.47
N ILE A 21 15.90 -8.81 6.34
CA ILE A 21 16.23 -9.64 7.50
C ILE A 21 16.90 -10.96 7.05
N TYR A 22 16.32 -11.66 6.07
CA TYR A 22 16.88 -12.91 5.55
C TYR A 22 18.23 -12.69 4.87
N ALA A 23 18.37 -11.66 4.04
CA ALA A 23 19.63 -11.30 3.40
C ALA A 23 20.72 -11.00 4.45
N LYS A 24 20.39 -10.20 5.47
CA LYS A 24 21.33 -9.86 6.53
C LYS A 24 21.76 -11.04 7.38
N ARG A 25 20.81 -11.97 7.69
CA ARG A 25 21.10 -13.21 8.41
C ARG A 25 21.98 -14.18 7.60
N ALA A 26 21.99 -14.07 6.28
CA ALA A 26 22.91 -14.76 5.38
C ALA A 26 24.23 -14.04 5.16
N GLU A 27 24.53 -13.01 5.97
CA GLU A 27 25.76 -12.20 5.95
C GLU A 27 25.97 -11.39 4.66
N LEU A 28 24.93 -11.19 3.85
CA LEU A 28 25.00 -10.36 2.66
C LEU A 28 25.13 -8.88 3.04
N ASN A 29 25.94 -8.12 2.27
CA ASN A 29 25.94 -6.67 2.32
C ASN A 29 24.69 -6.15 1.62
N CYS A 30 23.65 -5.84 2.39
CA CYS A 30 22.35 -5.41 1.87
C CYS A 30 21.98 -4.00 2.29
N CYS A 31 21.16 -3.35 1.47
CA CYS A 31 20.44 -2.12 1.83
C CYS A 31 18.97 -2.22 1.48
N ILE A 32 18.15 -1.44 2.19
CA ILE A 32 16.74 -1.25 1.89
C ILE A 32 16.51 0.21 1.49
N ILE A 33 15.78 0.44 0.41
CA ILE A 33 15.51 1.77 -0.15
C ILE A 33 14.02 2.04 -0.02
N GLU A 34 13.66 3.14 0.64
CA GLU A 34 12.27 3.53 0.88
C GLU A 34 12.08 5.02 0.59
N LYS A 35 10.99 5.36 -0.09
CA LYS A 35 10.64 6.75 -0.44
C LYS A 35 9.84 7.47 0.64
N GLU A 36 9.09 6.71 1.43
CA GLU A 36 8.20 7.19 2.49
C GLU A 36 8.64 6.64 3.86
N MET A 37 7.71 6.60 4.81
CA MET A 37 7.95 5.95 6.10
C MET A 37 7.96 4.43 5.95
N PRO A 38 8.96 3.72 6.50
CA PRO A 38 8.97 2.26 6.52
C PRO A 38 7.71 1.68 7.15
N GLY A 39 7.24 0.55 6.62
CA GLY A 39 5.97 -0.08 6.97
C GLY A 39 5.00 -0.15 5.77
N GLY A 40 5.11 0.80 4.83
CA GLY A 40 4.24 0.85 3.65
C GLY A 40 2.77 1.01 4.03
N GLN A 41 1.87 0.23 3.40
CA GLN A 41 0.43 0.36 3.61
C GLN A 41 -0.04 0.05 5.04
N ILE A 42 0.70 -0.73 5.82
CA ILE A 42 0.33 -1.03 7.20
C ILE A 42 0.29 0.21 8.10
N ASN A 43 1.09 1.25 7.79
CA ASN A 43 1.04 2.51 8.52
C ASN A 43 -0.32 3.22 8.44
N LYS A 44 -1.16 2.84 7.46
CA LYS A 44 -2.48 3.43 7.21
C LYS A 44 -3.63 2.56 7.71
N THR A 45 -3.32 1.41 8.32
CA THR A 45 -4.30 0.46 8.85
C THR A 45 -4.51 0.70 10.33
N SER A 46 -5.74 0.93 10.74
CA SER A 46 -6.09 1.20 12.15
C SER A 46 -5.81 -0.02 13.03
N THR A 47 -6.28 -1.19 12.61
CA THR A 47 -6.25 -2.42 13.39
C THR A 47 -5.92 -3.63 12.52
N ILE A 48 -5.04 -4.49 13.01
CA ILE A 48 -4.64 -5.75 12.40
C ILE A 48 -5.01 -6.89 13.37
N GLU A 49 -5.98 -7.72 13.00
CA GLU A 49 -6.48 -8.88 13.79
C GLU A 49 -6.16 -10.21 13.11
N ASN A 50 -5.57 -10.21 11.93
CA ASN A 50 -5.38 -11.39 11.07
C ASN A 50 -3.91 -11.76 10.84
N TYR A 51 -3.00 -11.25 11.66
CA TYR A 51 -1.60 -11.62 11.61
C TYR A 51 -1.24 -12.53 12.80
N PRO A 52 -0.83 -13.81 12.56
CA PRO A 52 -0.49 -14.73 13.64
C PRO A 52 0.59 -14.19 14.58
N GLY A 53 0.34 -14.26 15.88
CA GLY A 53 1.23 -13.73 16.91
C GLY A 53 0.70 -12.49 17.61
N PHE A 54 -0.34 -11.87 17.07
CA PHE A 54 -1.08 -10.77 17.70
C PHE A 54 -2.58 -11.08 17.67
N ILE A 55 -3.26 -10.91 18.80
CA ILE A 55 -4.73 -10.90 18.85
C ILE A 55 -5.22 -9.65 18.11
N GLU A 56 -4.59 -8.51 18.42
CA GLU A 56 -4.83 -7.22 17.84
C GLU A 56 -3.56 -6.37 17.95
N ILE A 57 -3.25 -5.59 16.92
CA ILE A 57 -2.17 -4.60 16.93
C ILE A 57 -2.50 -3.47 15.95
N SER A 58 -2.16 -2.22 16.27
CA SER A 58 -2.27 -1.13 15.29
C SER A 58 -1.23 -1.28 14.16
N GLY A 59 -1.55 -0.79 12.97
CA GLY A 59 -0.61 -0.81 11.85
C GLY A 59 0.70 -0.06 12.16
N PRO A 60 0.67 1.16 12.73
CA PRO A 60 1.88 1.88 13.14
C PRO A 60 2.73 1.14 14.17
N ASP A 61 2.11 0.48 15.16
CA ASP A 61 2.86 -0.31 16.15
C ASP A 61 3.51 -1.54 15.50
N PHE A 62 2.81 -2.20 14.58
CA PHE A 62 3.39 -3.30 13.81
C PHE A 62 4.57 -2.82 12.95
N ALA A 63 4.44 -1.69 12.26
CA ALA A 63 5.53 -1.08 11.50
C ALA A 63 6.74 -0.73 12.38
N SER A 64 6.50 -0.19 13.59
CA SER A 64 7.55 0.08 14.57
C SER A 64 8.32 -1.18 14.95
N LYS A 65 7.64 -2.32 15.16
CA LYS A 65 8.30 -3.60 15.46
C LYS A 65 9.17 -4.10 14.31
N LEU A 66 8.72 -3.92 13.06
CA LEU A 66 9.52 -4.23 11.88
C LEU A 66 10.79 -3.36 11.82
N MET A 67 10.67 -2.05 12.11
CA MET A 67 11.82 -1.14 12.16
C MET A 67 12.80 -1.48 13.28
N GLU A 68 12.31 -1.80 14.47
CA GLU A 68 13.15 -2.25 15.59
C GLU A 68 13.99 -3.46 15.20
N GLN A 69 13.38 -4.44 14.50
CA GLN A 69 14.09 -5.63 14.04
C GLN A 69 15.13 -5.30 12.95
N MET A 70 14.83 -4.42 11.99
CA MET A 70 15.82 -3.96 11.02
C MET A 70 17.01 -3.25 11.70
N ASN A 71 16.73 -2.39 12.67
CA ASN A 71 17.76 -1.63 13.39
C ASN A 71 18.65 -2.56 14.22
N SER A 72 18.08 -3.57 14.88
CA SER A 72 18.84 -4.54 15.67
C SER A 72 19.85 -5.35 14.82
N LEU A 73 19.56 -5.52 13.54
CA LEU A 73 20.43 -6.19 12.57
C LEU A 73 21.37 -5.21 11.82
N ASN A 74 21.33 -3.93 12.14
CA ASN A 74 22.11 -2.89 11.46
C ASN A 74 21.91 -2.91 9.92
N ILE A 75 20.66 -3.10 9.45
CA ILE A 75 20.32 -3.06 8.03
C ILE A 75 20.43 -1.61 7.55
N LYS A 76 21.22 -1.39 6.48
CA LYS A 76 21.40 -0.04 5.91
C LYS A 76 20.10 0.42 5.27
N GLN A 77 19.54 1.51 5.76
CA GLN A 77 18.35 2.17 5.22
C GLN A 77 18.75 3.39 4.37
N ILE A 78 18.13 3.56 3.22
CA ILE A 78 18.33 4.65 2.28
C ILE A 78 16.98 5.29 2.00
N TYR A 79 16.78 6.52 2.43
CA TYR A 79 15.53 7.27 2.23
C TYR A 79 15.62 8.05 0.93
N SER A 80 15.03 7.50 -0.13
CA SER A 80 14.92 8.15 -1.44
C SER A 80 13.96 7.38 -2.35
N GLU A 81 13.38 8.06 -3.31
CA GLU A 81 12.60 7.46 -4.38
C GLU A 81 13.53 6.88 -5.46
N VAL A 82 13.26 5.63 -5.88
CA VAL A 82 13.89 5.02 -7.05
C VAL A 82 13.17 5.49 -8.30
N ILE A 83 13.92 6.06 -9.25
CA ILE A 83 13.36 6.60 -10.49
C ILE A 83 13.66 5.75 -11.72
N GLU A 84 14.74 4.97 -11.69
CA GLU A 84 15.16 4.11 -12.79
C GLU A 84 16.05 2.98 -12.29
N ILE A 85 16.02 1.86 -12.99
CA ILE A 85 16.93 0.72 -12.80
C ILE A 85 17.54 0.39 -14.15
N GLU A 86 18.87 0.39 -14.20
CA GLU A 86 19.64 -0.14 -15.31
C GLU A 86 20.08 -1.57 -14.97
N ASN A 87 19.81 -2.51 -15.88
CA ASN A 87 20.14 -3.91 -15.69
C ASN A 87 21.20 -4.33 -16.69
N SER A 88 22.35 -4.78 -16.20
CA SER A 88 23.36 -5.49 -16.98
C SER A 88 23.61 -6.87 -16.38
N GLU A 89 24.37 -7.72 -17.10
CA GLU A 89 24.68 -9.06 -16.60
C GLU A 89 25.54 -9.03 -15.33
N GLU A 90 26.49 -8.10 -15.26
CA GLU A 90 27.45 -8.03 -14.16
C GLU A 90 26.96 -7.21 -12.97
N GLU A 91 26.28 -6.10 -13.24
CA GLU A 91 25.90 -5.12 -12.21
C GLU A 91 24.55 -4.49 -12.52
N LYS A 92 23.80 -4.15 -11.49
CA LYS A 92 22.57 -3.36 -11.58
C LYS A 92 22.79 -2.00 -10.96
N ILE A 93 22.33 -0.94 -11.63
CA ILE A 93 22.43 0.43 -11.16
C ILE A 93 21.04 0.95 -10.85
N ILE A 94 20.81 1.36 -9.60
CA ILE A 94 19.57 1.95 -9.14
C ILE A 94 19.76 3.45 -9.03
N LYS A 95 19.04 4.22 -9.84
CA LYS A 95 19.07 5.68 -9.82
C LYS A 95 18.03 6.23 -8.86
N LEU A 96 18.46 7.11 -7.98
CA LEU A 96 17.64 7.75 -6.96
C LEU A 96 17.26 9.17 -7.36
N LYS A 97 16.10 9.64 -6.93
CA LYS A 97 15.59 10.99 -7.19
C LYS A 97 16.52 12.09 -6.67
N ASN A 98 17.32 11.82 -5.64
CA ASN A 98 18.32 12.74 -5.11
C ASN A 98 19.64 12.78 -5.91
N GLY A 99 19.69 12.17 -7.08
CA GLY A 99 20.83 12.12 -8.00
C GLY A 99 21.92 11.11 -7.62
N LYS A 100 21.74 10.32 -6.54
CA LYS A 100 22.68 9.26 -6.17
C LYS A 100 22.39 7.99 -6.92
N GLU A 101 23.42 7.16 -7.07
CA GLU A 101 23.34 5.83 -7.66
C GLU A 101 23.75 4.76 -6.64
N ILE A 102 23.04 3.64 -6.66
CA ILE A 102 23.33 2.44 -5.88
C ILE A 102 23.68 1.33 -6.85
N LYS A 103 24.83 0.72 -6.63
CA LYS A 103 25.31 -0.45 -7.40
C LYS A 103 25.05 -1.71 -6.61
N THR A 104 24.54 -2.75 -7.28
CA THR A 104 24.22 -4.00 -6.62
C THR A 104 24.29 -5.18 -7.58
N LYS A 105 24.58 -6.39 -7.07
CA LYS A 105 24.54 -7.63 -7.87
C LYS A 105 23.10 -8.11 -8.09
N SER A 106 22.23 -7.92 -7.11
CA SER A 106 20.83 -8.38 -7.17
C SER A 106 19.87 -7.33 -6.61
N ILE A 107 18.62 -7.38 -7.08
CA ILE A 107 17.53 -6.49 -6.61
C ILE A 107 16.34 -7.34 -6.19
N ILE A 108 15.73 -7.00 -5.04
CA ILE A 108 14.43 -7.51 -4.63
C ILE A 108 13.43 -6.34 -4.67
N LEU A 109 12.45 -6.41 -5.57
CA LEU A 109 11.41 -5.40 -5.76
C LEU A 109 10.25 -5.73 -4.81
N ALA A 110 10.03 -4.86 -3.79
CA ALA A 110 9.00 -5.02 -2.77
C ALA A 110 8.17 -3.74 -2.59
N VAL A 111 7.93 -3.02 -3.69
CA VAL A 111 7.33 -1.68 -3.72
C VAL A 111 5.82 -1.66 -3.42
N GLY A 112 5.18 -2.83 -3.37
CA GLY A 112 3.79 -2.97 -3.01
C GLY A 112 2.82 -2.35 -4.02
N ARG A 113 1.70 -1.84 -3.49
CA ARG A 113 0.62 -1.19 -4.24
C ARG A 113 0.34 0.19 -3.67
N LYS A 114 -0.24 1.05 -4.47
CA LYS A 114 -0.78 2.35 -4.05
C LYS A 114 -2.30 2.39 -4.23
N PRO A 115 -3.02 3.24 -3.48
CA PRO A 115 -4.45 3.44 -3.69
C PRO A 115 -4.75 3.89 -5.11
N LYS A 116 -5.82 3.38 -5.69
CA LYS A 116 -6.36 3.88 -6.95
C LYS A 116 -6.93 5.27 -6.75
N LYS A 117 -6.58 6.18 -7.67
CA LYS A 117 -7.17 7.52 -7.72
C LYS A 117 -8.42 7.52 -8.59
N MET A 118 -9.36 8.37 -8.24
CA MET A 118 -10.53 8.67 -9.06
C MET A 118 -10.17 9.71 -10.12
N GLN A 119 -10.95 9.75 -11.20
CA GLN A 119 -10.77 10.73 -12.30
C GLN A 119 -11.96 11.69 -12.40
N ASN A 120 -12.74 11.79 -11.33
CA ASN A 120 -13.91 12.63 -11.27
C ASN A 120 -13.54 14.11 -11.11
N ASP A 121 -14.43 14.99 -11.55
CA ASP A 121 -14.26 16.44 -11.43
C ASP A 121 -14.05 16.87 -9.97
N GLY A 122 -13.08 17.74 -9.73
CA GLY A 122 -12.68 18.24 -8.41
C GLY A 122 -11.77 17.30 -7.61
N PHE A 123 -11.53 16.05 -8.05
CA PHE A 123 -10.76 15.07 -7.24
C PHE A 123 -9.32 15.55 -6.97
N ASN A 124 -8.57 15.88 -8.02
CA ASN A 124 -7.16 16.23 -7.88
C ASN A 124 -6.93 17.52 -7.08
N ASP A 125 -7.85 18.47 -7.17
CA ASP A 125 -7.75 19.76 -6.49
C ASP A 125 -7.99 19.66 -4.98
N LEU A 126 -8.71 18.61 -4.56
CA LEU A 126 -9.16 18.39 -3.19
C LEU A 126 -8.42 17.26 -2.49
N GLU A 127 -7.46 16.58 -3.14
CA GLU A 127 -6.59 15.61 -2.47
C GLU A 127 -5.79 16.32 -1.35
N GLY A 128 -5.94 15.85 -0.11
CA GLY A 128 -5.40 16.49 1.09
C GLY A 128 -6.19 17.71 1.59
N LYS A 129 -7.32 18.06 0.94
CA LYS A 129 -8.22 19.16 1.31
C LYS A 129 -9.65 18.66 1.48
N GLY A 130 -9.81 17.54 2.14
CA GLY A 130 -11.07 16.82 2.33
C GLY A 130 -11.12 15.48 1.61
N ILE A 131 -10.26 15.19 0.62
CA ILE A 131 -10.12 13.84 0.07
C ILE A 131 -8.88 13.17 0.66
N SER A 132 -9.06 11.98 1.23
CA SER A 132 -8.02 11.20 1.89
C SER A 132 -8.04 9.72 1.48
N PHE A 133 -6.90 9.04 1.69
CA PHE A 133 -6.71 7.60 1.52
C PHE A 133 -6.31 6.91 2.83
N CYS A 134 -6.38 7.61 3.97
CA CYS A 134 -5.92 7.13 5.26
C CYS A 134 -6.81 7.68 6.38
N SER A 135 -7.77 6.87 6.84
CA SER A 135 -8.65 7.28 7.95
C SER A 135 -7.89 7.48 9.27
N LEU A 136 -6.90 6.64 9.54
CA LEU A 136 -6.07 6.75 10.74
C LEU A 136 -5.26 8.05 10.76
N CYS A 137 -4.76 8.50 9.58
CA CYS A 137 -3.96 9.71 9.48
C CYS A 137 -4.80 10.98 9.65
N ASP A 138 -5.95 11.03 8.98
CA ASP A 138 -6.71 12.26 8.79
C ASP A 138 -8.05 12.27 9.53
N GLY A 139 -8.54 11.11 9.99
CA GLY A 139 -9.88 10.99 10.60
C GLY A 139 -10.11 11.94 11.78
N ASN A 140 -9.10 12.14 12.61
CA ASN A 140 -9.19 13.04 13.75
C ASN A 140 -9.38 14.53 13.40
N LEU A 141 -9.02 14.94 12.16
CA LEU A 141 -9.26 16.30 11.65
C LEU A 141 -10.75 16.57 11.46
N TYR A 142 -11.56 15.51 11.33
CA TYR A 142 -13.00 15.55 11.07
C TYR A 142 -13.83 15.03 12.24
N LYS A 143 -13.29 15.16 13.46
CA LYS A 143 -13.99 14.75 14.68
C LYS A 143 -15.33 15.48 14.81
N ASN A 144 -16.41 14.70 15.05
CA ASN A 144 -17.80 15.17 15.15
C ASN A 144 -18.36 15.79 13.84
N GLU A 145 -17.71 15.56 12.70
CA GLU A 145 -18.18 15.99 11.37
C GLU A 145 -18.82 14.83 10.61
N ASP A 146 -19.57 15.14 9.56
CA ASP A 146 -20.11 14.17 8.63
C ASP A 146 -19.07 13.84 7.56
N VAL A 147 -18.75 12.55 7.41
CA VAL A 147 -17.76 12.07 6.43
C VAL A 147 -18.33 11.00 5.51
N SER A 148 -17.70 10.83 4.35
CA SER A 148 -18.06 9.80 3.38
C SER A 148 -16.92 8.83 3.16
N ILE A 149 -17.26 7.58 2.82
CA ILE A 149 -16.33 6.55 2.35
C ILE A 149 -16.78 6.09 0.97
N ILE A 150 -15.88 6.08 -0.01
CA ILE A 150 -16.14 5.50 -1.32
C ILE A 150 -15.49 4.11 -1.38
N GLY A 151 -16.33 3.08 -1.48
CA GLY A 151 -15.93 1.67 -1.49
C GLY A 151 -16.72 0.84 -0.51
N ALA A 152 -16.66 -0.49 -0.66
CA ALA A 152 -17.45 -1.43 0.12
C ALA A 152 -16.77 -2.79 0.34
N GLY A 153 -15.45 -2.87 0.17
CA GLY A 153 -14.63 -4.02 0.52
C GLY A 153 -14.12 -3.94 1.97
N ASN A 154 -13.35 -4.94 2.40
CA ASN A 154 -12.85 -5.03 3.78
C ASN A 154 -12.23 -3.72 4.28
N SER A 155 -11.30 -3.12 3.53
CA SER A 155 -10.69 -1.85 3.94
C SER A 155 -11.70 -0.74 4.16
N ALA A 156 -12.71 -0.60 3.28
CA ALA A 156 -13.75 0.41 3.46
C ALA A 156 -14.59 0.17 4.72
N LEU A 157 -14.89 -1.10 5.04
CA LEU A 157 -15.67 -1.47 6.22
C LEU A 157 -14.87 -1.30 7.51
N GLU A 158 -13.62 -1.75 7.56
CA GLU A 158 -12.71 -1.56 8.70
C GLU A 158 -12.56 -0.08 9.02
N GLU A 159 -12.26 0.73 8.01
CA GLU A 159 -12.08 2.17 8.18
C GLU A 159 -13.39 2.92 8.48
N SER A 160 -14.56 2.40 8.03
CA SER A 160 -15.85 2.98 8.41
C SER A 160 -16.16 2.77 9.90
N LEU A 161 -15.80 1.61 10.44
CA LEU A 161 -15.92 1.33 11.88
C LEU A 161 -15.01 2.27 12.67
N TYR A 162 -13.75 2.41 12.27
CA TYR A 162 -12.81 3.34 12.92
C TYR A 162 -13.34 4.79 12.90
N LEU A 163 -13.78 5.29 11.74
CA LEU A 163 -14.32 6.65 11.61
C LEU A 163 -15.63 6.83 12.38
N SER A 164 -16.44 5.77 12.54
CA SER A 164 -17.70 5.86 13.28
C SER A 164 -17.50 6.18 14.77
N ASP A 165 -16.33 5.87 15.33
CA ASP A 165 -16.00 6.19 16.71
C ASP A 165 -15.51 7.64 16.89
N ILE A 166 -15.22 8.35 15.79
CA ILE A 166 -14.65 9.70 15.79
C ILE A 166 -15.63 10.73 15.21
N CYS A 167 -16.30 10.38 14.11
CA CYS A 167 -17.14 11.29 13.32
C CYS A 167 -18.62 11.21 13.72
N SER A 168 -19.37 12.25 13.40
CA SER A 168 -20.81 12.32 13.66
C SER A 168 -21.58 11.28 12.85
N THR A 169 -21.35 11.28 11.53
CA THR A 169 -21.95 10.31 10.59
C THR A 169 -20.91 9.84 9.60
N VAL A 170 -20.91 8.54 9.31
CA VAL A 170 -20.09 7.95 8.23
C VAL A 170 -21.02 7.44 7.15
N THR A 171 -20.91 7.96 5.91
CA THR A 171 -21.73 7.51 4.80
C THR A 171 -20.90 6.69 3.83
N ILE A 172 -21.18 5.37 3.73
CA ILE A 172 -20.56 4.47 2.76
C ILE A 172 -21.27 4.61 1.43
N ILE A 173 -20.54 4.99 0.38
CA ILE A 173 -21.04 5.07 -0.99
C ILE A 173 -20.56 3.83 -1.74
N ASN A 174 -21.50 2.95 -2.08
CA ASN A 174 -21.25 1.67 -2.71
C ASN A 174 -21.87 1.63 -4.11
N ARG A 175 -21.07 1.30 -5.13
CA ARG A 175 -21.54 1.19 -6.52
C ARG A 175 -22.33 -0.09 -6.82
N ALA A 176 -22.29 -1.08 -5.93
CA ALA A 176 -22.95 -2.37 -6.07
C ALA A 176 -24.20 -2.45 -5.17
N ASP A 177 -25.00 -3.51 -5.36
CA ASP A 177 -26.20 -3.79 -4.56
C ASP A 177 -25.86 -4.10 -3.11
N ASP A 178 -24.73 -4.82 -2.87
CA ASP A 178 -24.33 -5.30 -1.55
C ASP A 178 -22.88 -4.94 -1.22
N LEU A 179 -22.60 -4.88 0.08
CA LEU A 179 -21.25 -4.77 0.61
C LEU A 179 -20.45 -6.05 0.27
N ARG A 180 -19.15 -5.88 -0.04
CA ARG A 180 -18.28 -6.98 -0.52
C ARG A 180 -17.19 -7.38 0.47
N GLY A 181 -17.38 -7.07 1.72
CA GLY A 181 -16.44 -7.43 2.79
C GLY A 181 -16.78 -8.75 3.46
N ASP A 182 -15.98 -9.13 4.43
CA ASP A 182 -16.18 -10.29 5.29
C ASP A 182 -17.49 -10.12 6.09
N LYS A 183 -18.22 -11.22 6.27
CA LYS A 183 -19.54 -11.21 6.94
C LYS A 183 -19.48 -10.55 8.33
N VAL A 184 -18.43 -10.83 9.09
CA VAL A 184 -18.24 -10.26 10.42
C VAL A 184 -18.13 -8.73 10.38
N LEU A 185 -17.39 -8.18 9.40
CA LEU A 185 -17.28 -6.73 9.21
C LEU A 185 -18.60 -6.11 8.77
N ILE A 186 -19.31 -6.76 7.84
CA ILE A 186 -20.63 -6.30 7.37
C ILE A 186 -21.61 -6.23 8.53
N GLU A 187 -21.64 -7.23 9.42
CA GLU A 187 -22.50 -7.26 10.58
C GLU A 187 -22.13 -6.15 11.58
N LYS A 188 -20.85 -5.96 11.89
CA LYS A 188 -20.37 -4.87 12.74
C LYS A 188 -20.80 -3.50 12.18
N VAL A 189 -20.62 -3.26 10.88
CA VAL A 189 -21.02 -2.00 10.22
C VAL A 189 -22.53 -1.75 10.32
N LYS A 190 -23.36 -2.79 10.07
CA LYS A 190 -24.81 -2.68 10.15
C LYS A 190 -25.35 -2.41 11.57
N GLN A 191 -24.59 -2.73 12.62
CA GLN A 191 -24.93 -2.47 14.01
C GLN A 191 -24.63 -1.04 14.46
N LYS A 192 -23.81 -0.29 13.72
CA LYS A 192 -23.47 1.10 14.05
C LYS A 192 -24.57 2.06 13.60
N GLU A 193 -25.19 2.77 14.54
CA GLU A 193 -26.30 3.69 14.28
C GLU A 193 -25.90 4.91 13.43
N ASN A 194 -24.63 5.32 13.53
CA ASN A 194 -24.09 6.47 12.81
C ASN A 194 -23.41 6.10 11.48
N ILE A 195 -23.46 4.83 11.03
CA ILE A 195 -23.03 4.44 9.68
C ILE A 195 -24.24 4.32 8.76
N LYS A 196 -24.24 5.09 7.68
CA LYS A 196 -25.24 5.04 6.61
C LYS A 196 -24.64 4.36 5.39
N ILE A 197 -25.44 3.57 4.67
CA ILE A 197 -25.02 2.87 3.46
C ILE A 197 -25.91 3.32 2.29
N ILE A 198 -25.27 3.81 1.22
CA ILE A 198 -25.93 4.16 -0.04
C ILE A 198 -25.41 3.18 -1.09
N ASN A 199 -26.23 2.18 -1.45
CA ASN A 199 -25.93 1.22 -2.48
C ASN A 199 -26.37 1.72 -3.87
N ASN A 200 -25.83 1.13 -4.94
CA ASN A 200 -26.10 1.52 -6.33
C ASN A 200 -25.82 3.00 -6.59
N ALA A 201 -24.76 3.53 -5.97
CA ALA A 201 -24.38 4.93 -6.07
C ALA A 201 -22.92 5.07 -6.50
N THR A 202 -22.68 6.02 -7.40
CA THR A 202 -21.34 6.45 -7.84
C THR A 202 -21.16 7.92 -7.54
N VAL A 203 -19.91 8.31 -7.23
CA VAL A 203 -19.57 9.73 -7.12
C VAL A 203 -19.31 10.25 -8.52
N GLU A 204 -19.94 11.37 -8.89
CA GLU A 204 -19.77 12.05 -10.18
C GLU A 204 -18.86 13.26 -10.04
N LYS A 205 -18.95 13.99 -8.93
CA LYS A 205 -18.20 15.22 -8.70
C LYS A 205 -17.91 15.46 -7.22
N PHE A 206 -16.76 16.04 -6.95
CA PHE A 206 -16.39 16.58 -5.64
C PHE A 206 -16.57 18.10 -5.67
N ASN A 207 -17.41 18.64 -4.78
CA ASN A 207 -17.72 20.07 -4.73
C ASN A 207 -16.94 20.72 -3.60
N ALA A 208 -16.36 21.87 -3.90
CA ALA A 208 -15.54 22.65 -2.97
C ALA A 208 -16.20 23.99 -2.62
N GLU A 209 -16.01 24.42 -1.39
CA GLU A 209 -16.16 25.79 -0.94
C GLU A 209 -14.80 26.23 -0.37
N ASP A 210 -14.32 27.41 -0.76
CA ASP A 210 -13.01 27.94 -0.36
C ASP A 210 -11.84 26.95 -0.53
N ASN A 211 -11.89 26.16 -1.59
CA ASN A 211 -10.85 25.17 -1.92
C ASN A 211 -10.74 23.98 -0.93
N ILE A 212 -11.81 23.72 -0.19
CA ILE A 212 -11.97 22.60 0.75
C ILE A 212 -13.23 21.83 0.37
N LEU A 213 -13.24 20.52 0.54
CA LEU A 213 -14.40 19.67 0.25
C LEU A 213 -15.60 20.07 1.12
N GLU A 214 -16.75 20.33 0.50
CA GLU A 214 -18.01 20.63 1.16
C GLU A 214 -19.09 19.57 0.91
N SER A 215 -19.10 18.98 -0.29
CA SER A 215 -20.06 17.95 -0.64
C SER A 215 -19.55 17.07 -1.79
N VAL A 216 -20.23 15.95 -2.01
CA VAL A 216 -20.07 15.12 -3.21
C VAL A 216 -21.38 15.01 -3.95
N THR A 217 -21.34 15.14 -5.28
CA THR A 217 -22.49 14.82 -6.12
C THR A 217 -22.46 13.34 -6.42
N ILE A 218 -23.46 12.61 -5.97
CA ILE A 218 -23.63 11.17 -6.23
C ILE A 218 -24.73 10.92 -7.25
N LYS A 219 -24.55 9.88 -8.07
CA LYS A 219 -25.57 9.34 -8.95
C LYS A 219 -26.12 8.05 -8.33
N GLU A 220 -27.37 8.10 -7.90
CA GLU A 220 -28.11 6.95 -7.36
C GLU A 220 -29.33 6.67 -8.23
N LYS A 221 -29.42 5.45 -8.82
CA LYS A 221 -30.56 5.06 -9.69
C LYS A 221 -30.90 6.13 -10.74
N GLU A 222 -29.89 6.62 -11.48
CA GLU A 222 -29.99 7.66 -12.52
C GLU A 222 -30.35 9.08 -12.01
N LYS A 223 -30.47 9.29 -10.72
CA LYS A 223 -30.73 10.60 -10.11
C LYS A 223 -29.48 11.16 -9.48
N LEU A 224 -29.17 12.40 -9.80
CA LEU A 224 -28.11 13.14 -9.12
C LEU A 224 -28.63 13.66 -7.78
N LYS A 225 -27.81 13.49 -6.74
CA LYS A 225 -28.06 13.98 -5.39
C LYS A 225 -26.79 14.61 -4.85
N GLU A 226 -26.91 15.66 -4.10
CA GLU A 226 -25.81 16.23 -3.34
C GLU A 226 -25.81 15.63 -1.93
N LEU A 227 -24.63 15.14 -1.51
CA LEU A 227 -24.37 14.62 -0.17
C LEU A 227 -23.34 15.54 0.50
N LYS A 228 -23.76 16.27 1.51
CA LYS A 228 -22.85 17.09 2.33
C LYS A 228 -21.88 16.19 3.09
N THR A 229 -20.62 16.54 3.05
CA THR A 229 -19.55 15.76 3.70
C THR A 229 -18.29 16.62 3.82
N LYS A 230 -17.69 16.66 5.00
CA LYS A 230 -16.46 17.44 5.26
C LYS A 230 -15.20 16.69 4.82
N ALA A 231 -15.28 15.36 4.73
CA ALA A 231 -14.23 14.54 4.16
C ALA A 231 -14.78 13.36 3.36
N CYS A 232 -14.00 12.92 2.39
CA CYS A 232 -14.27 11.75 1.59
C CYS A 232 -13.06 10.83 1.57
N PHE A 233 -13.19 9.64 2.17
CA PHE A 233 -12.13 8.64 2.25
C PHE A 233 -12.28 7.62 1.13
N ILE A 234 -11.19 7.37 0.37
CA ILE A 234 -11.24 6.62 -0.88
C ILE A 234 -10.68 5.21 -0.72
N PHE A 235 -11.55 4.19 -0.77
CA PHE A 235 -11.18 2.76 -0.65
C PHE A 235 -11.71 1.94 -1.83
N ILE A 236 -11.36 2.34 -3.06
CA ILE A 236 -11.80 1.70 -4.31
C ILE A 236 -10.83 0.66 -4.85
N GLY A 237 -9.88 0.25 -4.02
CA GLY A 237 -8.84 -0.73 -4.33
C GLY A 237 -7.47 -0.11 -4.58
N TYR A 238 -6.55 -0.97 -4.99
CA TYR A 238 -5.13 -0.65 -5.14
C TYR A 238 -4.64 -1.04 -6.53
N GLU A 239 -3.52 -0.45 -6.95
CA GLU A 239 -2.77 -0.78 -8.15
C GLU A 239 -1.28 -0.88 -7.85
N PRO A 240 -0.49 -1.68 -8.61
CA PRO A 240 0.96 -1.77 -8.39
C PRO A 240 1.66 -0.43 -8.62
N ASP A 241 2.66 -0.11 -7.80
CA ASP A 241 3.46 1.11 -7.94
C ASP A 241 4.73 0.86 -8.75
N THR A 242 4.57 0.53 -10.04
CA THR A 242 5.61 -0.01 -10.92
C THR A 242 5.96 0.85 -12.12
N ASN A 243 5.49 2.11 -12.17
CA ASN A 243 5.70 2.97 -13.34
C ASN A 243 7.18 3.14 -13.72
N PHE A 244 8.10 3.15 -12.75
CA PHE A 244 9.55 3.26 -12.96
C PHE A 244 10.20 1.99 -13.55
N LEU A 245 9.46 0.87 -13.59
CA LEU A 245 9.93 -0.43 -14.08
C LEU A 245 9.52 -0.70 -15.54
N LYS A 246 8.77 0.18 -16.19
CA LYS A 246 8.23 -0.06 -17.55
C LYS A 246 9.28 -0.43 -18.60
N LYS A 247 10.50 0.11 -18.48
CA LYS A 247 11.60 -0.18 -19.39
C LYS A 247 12.20 -1.59 -19.23
N LEU A 248 11.90 -2.28 -18.13
CA LEU A 248 12.47 -3.61 -17.83
C LEU A 248 11.67 -4.77 -18.43
N GLU A 249 10.50 -4.52 -19.02
CA GLU A 249 9.64 -5.53 -19.65
C GLU A 249 9.30 -6.73 -18.75
N ILE A 250 9.17 -6.50 -17.45
CA ILE A 250 8.84 -7.52 -16.43
C ILE A 250 7.42 -7.39 -15.87
N LEU A 251 6.59 -6.54 -16.48
CA LEU A 251 5.23 -6.24 -16.01
C LEU A 251 4.17 -6.95 -16.84
N ASP A 252 3.10 -7.40 -16.18
CA ASP A 252 1.88 -7.84 -16.85
C ASP A 252 1.03 -6.64 -17.33
N GLU A 253 -0.08 -6.93 -18.03
CA GLU A 253 -1.01 -5.93 -18.57
C GLU A 253 -1.64 -5.02 -17.49
N LYS A 254 -1.64 -5.45 -16.22
CA LYS A 254 -2.18 -4.72 -15.07
C LYS A 254 -1.10 -4.00 -14.26
N GLY A 255 0.16 -4.11 -14.69
CA GLY A 255 1.32 -3.50 -14.03
C GLY A 255 1.90 -4.31 -12.88
N TYR A 256 1.46 -5.55 -12.63
CA TYR A 256 2.10 -6.43 -11.65
C TYR A 256 3.40 -7.02 -12.21
N ILE A 257 4.39 -7.23 -11.33
CA ILE A 257 5.65 -7.85 -11.73
C ILE A 257 5.42 -9.36 -11.95
N ILE A 258 5.88 -9.85 -13.10
CA ILE A 258 5.83 -11.26 -13.48
C ILE A 258 6.96 -11.99 -12.75
N VAL A 259 6.63 -13.07 -12.04
CA VAL A 259 7.60 -13.92 -11.35
C VAL A 259 7.25 -15.40 -11.49
N ASP A 260 8.28 -16.25 -11.36
CA ASP A 260 8.10 -17.69 -11.18
C ASP A 260 7.68 -18.03 -9.72
N ASN A 261 7.51 -19.33 -9.44
CA ASN A 261 7.16 -19.80 -8.10
C ASN A 261 8.26 -19.56 -7.06
N GLN A 262 9.48 -19.25 -7.48
CA GLN A 262 10.62 -18.92 -6.63
C GLN A 262 10.86 -17.40 -6.51
N LYS A 263 9.92 -16.58 -7.03
CA LYS A 263 9.99 -15.11 -7.03
C LYS A 263 11.05 -14.50 -7.92
N ARG A 264 11.60 -15.24 -8.89
CA ARG A 264 12.48 -14.70 -9.95
C ARG A 264 11.64 -13.98 -11.00
N THR A 265 12.07 -12.81 -11.42
CA THR A 265 11.54 -12.16 -12.63
C THR A 265 12.21 -12.78 -13.88
N PRO A 266 11.74 -12.48 -15.10
CA PRO A 266 12.43 -12.88 -16.34
C PRO A 266 13.88 -12.36 -16.43
N LEU A 267 14.26 -11.34 -15.66
CA LEU A 267 15.60 -10.76 -15.65
C LEU A 267 16.47 -11.39 -14.54
N LYS A 268 17.62 -11.94 -14.92
CA LYS A 268 18.57 -12.56 -13.98
C LYS A 268 18.99 -11.59 -12.87
N GLY A 269 18.91 -12.06 -11.62
CA GLY A 269 19.30 -11.28 -10.43
C GLY A 269 18.28 -10.21 -10.01
N ILE A 270 17.08 -10.21 -10.60
CA ILE A 270 15.95 -9.37 -10.18
C ILE A 270 14.82 -10.27 -9.70
N TYR A 271 14.36 -10.04 -8.48
CA TYR A 271 13.30 -10.76 -7.79
C TYR A 271 12.18 -9.80 -7.40
N ALA A 272 10.97 -10.31 -7.16
CA ALA A 272 9.88 -9.48 -6.66
C ALA A 272 9.05 -10.19 -5.59
N ALA A 273 8.57 -9.44 -4.62
CA ALA A 273 7.87 -9.97 -3.44
C ALA A 273 6.77 -9.01 -2.95
N GLY A 274 5.77 -9.58 -2.29
CA GLY A 274 4.67 -8.82 -1.71
C GLY A 274 3.61 -8.43 -2.75
N ASP A 275 2.89 -7.35 -2.47
CA ASP A 275 1.70 -6.96 -3.21
C ASP A 275 1.96 -6.43 -4.63
N VAL A 276 3.20 -6.21 -5.00
CA VAL A 276 3.62 -5.86 -6.35
C VAL A 276 3.55 -7.06 -7.31
N VAL A 277 3.46 -8.29 -6.77
CA VAL A 277 3.27 -9.54 -7.52
C VAL A 277 1.80 -9.94 -7.50
N LYS A 278 1.25 -10.35 -8.64
CA LYS A 278 -0.13 -10.82 -8.75
C LYS A 278 -0.36 -12.07 -7.88
N LYS A 279 -1.42 -12.05 -7.08
CA LYS A 279 -1.83 -13.16 -6.20
C LYS A 279 -3.31 -13.07 -5.87
N ASP A 280 -3.87 -14.12 -5.26
CA ASP A 280 -5.28 -14.15 -4.85
C ASP A 280 -5.50 -13.45 -3.50
N ALA A 281 -4.53 -13.53 -2.58
CA ALA A 281 -4.62 -12.93 -1.25
C ALA A 281 -3.53 -11.87 -1.04
N PHE A 282 -3.94 -10.63 -0.88
CA PHE A 282 -3.07 -9.49 -0.57
C PHE A 282 -3.14 -9.21 0.93
N GLN A 283 -2.29 -9.90 1.69
CA GLN A 283 -2.26 -9.86 3.15
C GLN A 283 -0.82 -9.67 3.66
N ILE A 284 -0.67 -9.18 4.90
CA ILE A 284 0.65 -9.01 5.52
C ILE A 284 1.39 -10.34 5.55
N VAL A 285 0.73 -11.44 5.96
CA VAL A 285 1.33 -12.76 6.05
C VAL A 285 1.82 -13.29 4.69
N THR A 286 1.07 -13.06 3.61
CA THR A 286 1.51 -13.46 2.26
C THR A 286 2.65 -12.59 1.75
N ALA A 287 2.68 -11.31 2.09
CA ALA A 287 3.79 -10.41 1.76
C ALA A 287 5.08 -10.81 2.49
N VAL A 288 5.01 -11.16 3.77
CA VAL A 288 6.13 -11.67 4.57
C VAL A 288 6.67 -12.97 3.98
N SER A 289 5.77 -13.92 3.63
CA SER A 289 6.15 -15.19 2.99
C SER A 289 6.89 -14.95 1.67
N ASP A 290 6.38 -14.06 0.82
CA ASP A 290 7.01 -13.71 -0.46
C ASP A 290 8.41 -13.11 -0.25
N GLY A 291 8.56 -12.20 0.72
CA GLY A 291 9.83 -11.56 1.03
C GLY A 291 10.89 -12.58 1.49
N ALA A 292 10.49 -13.53 2.34
CA ALA A 292 11.36 -14.62 2.78
C ALA A 292 11.79 -15.49 1.58
N LEU A 293 10.85 -15.91 0.73
CA LEU A 293 11.13 -16.75 -0.42
C LEU A 293 12.03 -16.06 -1.44
N ALA A 294 11.76 -14.80 -1.78
CA ALA A 294 12.59 -14.03 -2.70
C ALA A 294 14.04 -13.90 -2.20
N ALA A 295 14.21 -13.63 -0.90
CA ALA A 295 15.54 -13.54 -0.32
C ALA A 295 16.28 -14.89 -0.31
N VAL A 296 15.61 -15.97 0.10
CA VAL A 296 16.22 -17.33 0.08
C VAL A 296 16.62 -17.73 -1.33
N THR A 297 15.78 -17.44 -2.33
CA THR A 297 16.09 -17.70 -3.74
C THR A 297 17.27 -16.87 -4.21
N CYS A 298 17.29 -15.56 -3.92
CA CYS A 298 18.41 -14.69 -4.25
C CYS A 298 19.74 -15.19 -3.66
N ILE A 299 19.74 -15.58 -2.38
CA ILE A 299 20.92 -16.11 -1.68
C ILE A 299 21.40 -17.40 -2.33
N LYS A 300 20.48 -18.30 -2.74
CA LYS A 300 20.82 -19.53 -3.42
C LYS A 300 21.45 -19.27 -4.78
N ASP A 301 20.82 -18.44 -5.61
CA ASP A 301 21.28 -18.12 -6.95
C ASP A 301 22.65 -17.41 -6.95
N MET A 302 22.95 -16.60 -5.92
CA MET A 302 24.26 -15.95 -5.74
C MET A 302 25.39 -16.94 -5.36
N LYS A 303 25.06 -18.12 -4.83
CA LYS A 303 26.05 -19.15 -4.47
C LYS A 303 26.33 -20.10 -5.64
N GLU A 304 25.44 -20.17 -6.60
CA GLU A 304 25.55 -21.05 -7.78
C GLU A 304 26.30 -20.35 -8.94
N VAL A 305 26.70 -19.10 -8.78
CA VAL A 305 27.54 -18.31 -9.70
C VAL A 305 28.97 -18.24 -9.19
#